data_585427def711f4744fb97898e291b158
#
_entry.id   585427def711f4744fb97898e291b158
#
_cell.length_a   1.000
_cell.length_b   1.000
_cell.length_c   1.000
_cell.angle_alpha   90.00
_cell.angle_beta   90.00
_cell.angle_gamma   90.00
#
_symmetry.space_group_name_H-M   'P 1'
#
loop_
_entity.id
_entity.type
_entity.pdbx_description
1 polymer ?
#
loop_
_entity_poly.entity_id
_entity_poly.type
_entity_poly.pdbx_seq_one_letter_code
_entity_poly.pdbx_strand_id
1 'polypeptide(L)'
;MKRTIFGSLKAWKEDKMRKPLILRGARQVGKTYILEEFGKRLFHRYHYFNFEKSKKLHAAFAGDIDPKTVVQKLSFLADASIHPKEDLLVFDEIQECPRALTSLKYFEEEMPEMAVCSAGSLLGVHLGPVSFPVGKVNMLSMYPLSFREFLEAIGEEKALPYLDEAISLKKISEIVHEHLWERLKWYFITGGLPEVVGTFAETKDNLFEALKKVRAVQNELILTYLADMAKHSGKVNAMHLDRLWKAIPEQLGKSQDGSAKKFTFKDAVAGVNRYDRLAGVIDWLEKAGLIIKVLIVNSGKLPFSAYSKENTFKLFCFDIGILGALSNLEPREILLQDYGSYKGYFAENFVAQELLCHGQKNLYSWQENTAEVEFLLQEDGKAIPIEVKSGGVTHARSLSIFATKYHPPHRVIFSAKNIQVNEQSGLFRYPLYLAGAATK
;
A
#
# COMPACT_ATOMS: atom_id res chain seq x y z
N MET A 1 -9.27 -14.12 -5.06
CA MET A 1 -7.94 -13.67 -5.49
C MET A 1 -6.92 -14.10 -4.45
N LYS A 2 -5.79 -14.69 -4.88
CA LYS A 2 -4.71 -15.01 -3.96
C LYS A 2 -3.98 -13.72 -3.56
N ARG A 3 -3.46 -13.68 -2.32
CA ARG A 3 -2.77 -12.51 -1.76
C ARG A 3 -1.50 -12.97 -1.03
N THR A 4 -0.41 -12.31 -1.28
CA THR A 4 0.91 -12.60 -0.68
C THR A 4 0.89 -12.54 0.84
N ILE A 5 0.07 -11.63 1.39
CA ILE A 5 -0.12 -11.47 2.85
C ILE A 5 -0.66 -12.75 3.52
N PHE A 6 -1.29 -13.67 2.77
CA PHE A 6 -1.75 -14.96 3.31
C PHE A 6 -0.59 -15.78 3.90
N GLY A 7 0.59 -15.71 3.28
CA GLY A 7 1.82 -16.31 3.82
C GLY A 7 2.21 -15.74 5.19
N SER A 8 2.11 -14.41 5.35
CA SER A 8 2.37 -13.75 6.64
C SER A 8 1.33 -14.11 7.70
N LEU A 9 0.06 -14.25 7.32
CA LEU A 9 -1.00 -14.73 8.21
C LEU A 9 -0.75 -16.17 8.66
N LYS A 10 -0.29 -17.05 7.76
CA LYS A 10 0.07 -18.43 8.08
C LYS A 10 1.26 -18.46 9.05
N ALA A 11 2.32 -17.70 8.77
CA ALA A 11 3.48 -17.59 9.67
C ALA A 11 3.07 -17.08 11.05
N TRP A 12 2.16 -16.07 11.12
CA TRP A 12 1.62 -15.58 12.38
C TRP A 12 0.87 -16.68 13.16
N LYS A 13 0.06 -17.51 12.48
CA LYS A 13 -0.64 -18.63 13.13
C LYS A 13 0.32 -19.63 13.74
N GLU A 14 1.41 -19.93 13.06
CA GLU A 14 2.42 -20.91 13.44
C GLU A 14 3.39 -20.41 14.53
N ASP A 15 3.45 -19.09 14.74
CA ASP A 15 4.30 -18.49 15.77
C ASP A 15 3.75 -18.80 17.17
N LYS A 16 4.55 -19.49 17.99
CA LYS A 16 4.21 -19.82 19.38
C LYS A 16 4.07 -18.59 20.29
N MET A 17 4.71 -17.49 19.92
CA MET A 17 4.64 -16.21 20.63
C MET A 17 3.71 -15.22 19.97
N ARG A 18 2.77 -15.69 19.13
CA ARG A 18 1.81 -14.83 18.46
C ARG A 18 0.98 -14.04 19.45
N LYS A 19 0.72 -12.80 19.13
CA LYS A 19 -0.20 -11.90 19.82
C LYS A 19 -1.45 -11.70 18.95
N PRO A 20 -2.58 -11.23 19.49
CA PRO A 20 -3.70 -10.81 18.67
C PRO A 20 -3.25 -9.96 17.51
N LEU A 21 -3.77 -10.22 16.31
CA LEU A 21 -3.34 -9.57 15.08
C LEU A 21 -4.26 -8.40 14.72
N ILE A 22 -3.66 -7.29 14.34
CA ILE A 22 -4.37 -6.16 13.72
C ILE A 22 -3.94 -6.06 12.26
N LEU A 23 -4.89 -6.25 11.34
CA LEU A 23 -4.72 -6.05 9.91
C LEU A 23 -5.21 -4.66 9.52
N ARG A 24 -4.26 -3.75 9.22
CA ARG A 24 -4.54 -2.38 8.79
C ARG A 24 -4.36 -2.20 7.29
N GLY A 25 -4.96 -1.17 6.73
CA GLY A 25 -4.83 -0.80 5.31
C GLY A 25 -6.02 0.03 4.86
N ALA A 26 -5.94 0.64 3.69
CA ALA A 26 -7.02 1.42 3.12
C ALA A 26 -8.34 0.62 3.05
N ARG A 27 -9.47 1.31 2.94
CA ARG A 27 -10.73 0.66 2.59
C ARG A 27 -10.61 -0.02 1.22
N GLN A 28 -11.42 -1.06 0.98
CA GLN A 28 -11.53 -1.77 -0.31
C GLN A 28 -10.27 -2.53 -0.77
N VAL A 29 -9.22 -2.68 0.08
CA VAL A 29 -8.04 -3.50 -0.26
C VAL A 29 -8.24 -5.01 0.00
N GLY A 30 -9.40 -5.42 0.57
CA GLY A 30 -9.78 -6.82 0.77
C GLY A 30 -9.45 -7.41 2.14
N LYS A 31 -9.33 -6.59 3.20
CA LYS A 31 -9.02 -7.04 4.57
C LYS A 31 -9.98 -8.09 5.09
N THR A 32 -11.28 -7.83 5.02
CA THR A 32 -12.33 -8.75 5.46
C THR A 32 -12.25 -10.08 4.72
N TYR A 33 -12.16 -10.01 3.39
CA TYR A 33 -12.05 -11.20 2.53
C TYR A 33 -10.87 -12.09 2.91
N ILE A 34 -9.68 -11.51 3.12
CA ILE A 34 -8.49 -12.33 3.42
C ILE A 34 -8.56 -12.96 4.81
N LEU A 35 -9.15 -12.29 5.81
CA LEU A 35 -9.35 -12.85 7.14
C LEU A 35 -10.38 -13.98 7.14
N GLU A 36 -11.46 -13.86 6.36
CA GLU A 36 -12.43 -14.95 6.18
C GLU A 36 -11.80 -16.16 5.48
N GLU A 37 -11.04 -15.94 4.38
CA GLU A 37 -10.33 -17.01 3.68
C GLU A 37 -9.29 -17.68 4.58
N PHE A 38 -8.60 -16.88 5.41
CA PHE A 38 -7.65 -17.39 6.39
C PHE A 38 -8.34 -18.28 7.43
N GLY A 39 -9.47 -17.83 7.97
CA GLY A 39 -10.28 -18.59 8.91
C GLY A 39 -10.81 -19.90 8.30
N LYS A 40 -11.41 -19.83 7.11
CA LYS A 40 -11.96 -20.99 6.40
C LYS A 40 -10.93 -22.09 6.09
N ARG A 41 -9.70 -21.69 5.75
CA ARG A 41 -8.67 -22.64 5.28
C ARG A 41 -7.82 -23.22 6.39
N LEU A 42 -7.62 -22.50 7.49
CA LEU A 42 -6.60 -22.86 8.47
C LEU A 42 -7.12 -23.08 9.89
N PHE A 43 -8.40 -22.84 10.17
CA PHE A 43 -9.01 -23.07 11.47
C PHE A 43 -10.19 -24.04 11.35
N HIS A 44 -10.55 -24.68 12.48
CA HIS A 44 -11.73 -25.54 12.55
C HIS A 44 -13.01 -24.73 12.27
N ARG A 45 -13.11 -23.54 12.87
CA ARG A 45 -14.16 -22.52 12.62
C ARG A 45 -13.58 -21.13 12.72
N TYR A 46 -14.22 -20.16 12.07
CA TYR A 46 -13.99 -18.75 12.34
C TYR A 46 -15.32 -18.10 12.69
N HIS A 47 -15.24 -17.17 13.64
CA HIS A 47 -16.38 -16.41 14.14
C HIS A 47 -16.17 -14.95 13.76
N TYR A 48 -17.04 -14.44 12.89
CA TYR A 48 -16.92 -13.10 12.32
C TYR A 48 -17.86 -12.12 13.02
N PHE A 49 -17.31 -11.04 13.57
CA PHE A 49 -18.01 -10.01 14.31
C PHE A 49 -17.69 -8.64 13.71
N ASN A 50 -18.70 -8.00 13.09
CA ASN A 50 -18.57 -6.67 12.52
C ASN A 50 -19.20 -5.63 13.43
N PHE A 51 -18.39 -4.75 14.00
CA PHE A 51 -18.81 -3.76 15.00
C PHE A 51 -19.54 -2.56 14.39
N GLU A 52 -19.37 -2.25 13.12
CA GLU A 52 -20.15 -1.23 12.42
C GLU A 52 -21.58 -1.72 12.15
N LYS A 53 -21.72 -2.97 11.68
CA LYS A 53 -23.00 -3.57 11.31
C LYS A 53 -23.89 -3.89 12.51
N SER A 54 -23.30 -4.34 13.62
CA SER A 54 -24.05 -4.82 14.79
C SER A 54 -23.62 -4.13 16.09
N LYS A 55 -24.35 -3.10 16.48
CA LYS A 55 -24.14 -2.42 17.77
C LYS A 55 -24.41 -3.31 18.98
N LYS A 56 -25.17 -4.41 18.83
CA LYS A 56 -25.39 -5.39 19.90
C LYS A 56 -24.09 -6.05 20.36
N LEU A 57 -23.10 -6.17 19.46
CA LEU A 57 -21.77 -6.71 19.79
C LEU A 57 -21.02 -5.87 20.83
N HIS A 58 -21.28 -4.56 20.89
CA HIS A 58 -20.65 -3.68 21.88
C HIS A 58 -21.01 -4.08 23.33
N ALA A 59 -22.20 -4.70 23.53
CA ALA A 59 -22.61 -5.18 24.85
C ALA A 59 -21.73 -6.33 25.37
N ALA A 60 -21.10 -7.11 24.47
CA ALA A 60 -20.16 -8.16 24.87
C ALA A 60 -18.92 -7.58 25.57
N PHE A 61 -18.55 -6.36 25.25
CA PHE A 61 -17.40 -5.64 25.79
C PHE A 61 -17.80 -4.58 26.83
N ALA A 62 -19.06 -4.50 27.23
CA ALA A 62 -19.51 -3.64 28.33
C ALA A 62 -19.17 -4.29 29.68
N GLY A 63 -18.78 -3.47 30.70
CA GLY A 63 -18.31 -3.98 31.99
C GLY A 63 -16.91 -4.56 31.91
N ASP A 64 -16.65 -5.70 32.54
CA ASP A 64 -15.37 -6.37 32.53
C ASP A 64 -15.09 -6.96 31.13
N ILE A 65 -13.87 -6.74 30.64
CA ILE A 65 -13.37 -7.22 29.34
C ILE A 65 -12.41 -8.41 29.51
N ASP A 66 -12.64 -9.21 30.56
CA ASP A 66 -12.00 -10.51 30.74
C ASP A 66 -12.28 -11.42 29.52
N PRO A 67 -11.27 -12.02 28.91
CA PRO A 67 -11.43 -12.80 27.68
C PRO A 67 -12.43 -13.95 27.79
N LYS A 68 -12.49 -14.66 28.93
CA LYS A 68 -13.44 -15.77 29.14
C LYS A 68 -14.87 -15.29 29.09
N THR A 69 -15.15 -14.20 29.80
CA THR A 69 -16.47 -13.55 29.82
C THR A 69 -16.85 -13.00 28.44
N VAL A 70 -15.90 -12.37 27.74
CA VAL A 70 -16.13 -11.87 26.38
C VAL A 70 -16.45 -13.03 25.43
N VAL A 71 -15.67 -14.11 25.44
CA VAL A 71 -15.90 -15.29 24.59
C VAL A 71 -17.25 -15.93 24.88
N GLN A 72 -17.67 -16.06 26.14
CA GLN A 72 -19.00 -16.58 26.50
C GLN A 72 -20.13 -15.71 25.93
N LYS A 73 -20.02 -14.39 26.06
CA LYS A 73 -21.02 -13.46 25.50
C LYS A 73 -21.05 -13.52 23.98
N LEU A 74 -19.88 -13.59 23.32
CA LEU A 74 -19.78 -13.73 21.86
C LEU A 74 -20.34 -15.08 21.38
N SER A 75 -20.10 -16.18 22.11
CA SER A 75 -20.69 -17.49 21.81
C SER A 75 -22.21 -17.42 21.85
N PHE A 76 -22.78 -16.77 22.87
CA PHE A 76 -24.23 -16.57 22.97
C PHE A 76 -24.77 -15.74 21.80
N LEU A 77 -24.11 -14.63 21.46
CA LEU A 77 -24.53 -13.75 20.36
C LEU A 77 -24.41 -14.41 18.97
N ALA A 78 -23.47 -15.33 18.81
CA ALA A 78 -23.25 -16.07 17.56
C ALA A 78 -24.08 -17.35 17.46
N ASP A 79 -24.79 -17.74 18.54
CA ASP A 79 -25.46 -19.03 18.67
C ASP A 79 -24.53 -20.21 18.32
N ALA A 80 -23.27 -20.13 18.76
CA ALA A 80 -22.23 -21.10 18.43
C ALA A 80 -21.18 -21.20 19.56
N SER A 81 -20.72 -22.41 19.84
CA SER A 81 -19.58 -22.62 20.76
C SER A 81 -18.28 -22.13 20.12
N ILE A 82 -17.49 -21.39 20.88
CA ILE A 82 -16.17 -20.90 20.48
C ILE A 82 -15.10 -21.70 21.24
N HIS A 83 -14.22 -22.36 20.52
CA HIS A 83 -13.15 -23.21 21.07
C HIS A 83 -11.79 -22.51 20.97
N PRO A 84 -11.19 -22.03 22.09
CA PRO A 84 -10.01 -21.18 22.06
C PRO A 84 -8.78 -21.73 21.32
N LYS A 85 -8.58 -23.04 21.29
CA LYS A 85 -7.41 -23.66 20.64
C LYS A 85 -7.60 -23.93 19.16
N GLU A 86 -8.84 -23.96 18.67
CA GLU A 86 -9.18 -24.45 17.34
C GLU A 86 -9.78 -23.38 16.44
N ASP A 87 -10.42 -22.38 17.03
CA ASP A 87 -11.20 -21.38 16.33
C ASP A 87 -10.45 -20.05 16.18
N LEU A 88 -10.91 -19.26 15.20
CA LEU A 88 -10.45 -17.90 14.97
C LEU A 88 -11.57 -16.91 15.29
N LEU A 89 -11.29 -15.90 16.10
CA LEU A 89 -12.12 -14.71 16.21
C LEU A 89 -11.68 -13.66 15.18
N VAL A 90 -12.62 -13.16 14.40
CA VAL A 90 -12.41 -12.05 13.45
C VAL A 90 -13.23 -10.85 13.90
N PHE A 91 -12.56 -9.78 14.33
CA PHE A 91 -13.15 -8.51 14.75
C PHE A 91 -13.00 -7.49 13.63
N ASP A 92 -14.06 -7.29 12.85
CA ASP A 92 -14.04 -6.35 11.72
C ASP A 92 -14.59 -4.99 12.13
N GLU A 93 -14.02 -3.93 11.51
CA GLU A 93 -14.24 -2.52 11.85
C GLU A 93 -14.09 -2.27 13.36
N ILE A 94 -13.01 -2.82 13.95
CA ILE A 94 -12.76 -2.82 15.41
C ILE A 94 -12.69 -1.41 16.00
N GLN A 95 -12.36 -0.38 15.21
CA GLN A 95 -12.35 1.02 15.66
C GLN A 95 -13.74 1.51 16.10
N GLU A 96 -14.82 0.88 15.63
CA GLU A 96 -16.19 1.21 16.04
C GLU A 96 -16.49 0.75 17.48
N CYS A 97 -15.68 -0.17 18.04
CA CYS A 97 -15.79 -0.63 19.42
C CYS A 97 -14.45 -0.49 20.16
N PRO A 98 -14.11 0.69 20.71
CA PRO A 98 -12.84 0.94 21.38
C PRO A 98 -12.51 -0.05 22.50
N ARG A 99 -13.53 -0.56 23.21
CA ARG A 99 -13.33 -1.57 24.24
C ARG A 99 -12.94 -2.94 23.71
N ALA A 100 -13.42 -3.31 22.50
CA ALA A 100 -12.94 -4.50 21.79
C ALA A 100 -11.48 -4.38 21.43
N LEU A 101 -11.03 -3.19 20.99
CA LEU A 101 -9.61 -2.93 20.75
C LEU A 101 -8.77 -3.07 22.03
N THR A 102 -9.24 -2.51 23.15
CA THR A 102 -8.57 -2.64 24.46
C THR A 102 -8.52 -4.10 24.93
N SER A 103 -9.56 -4.91 24.66
CA SER A 103 -9.60 -6.31 25.06
C SER A 103 -8.52 -7.17 24.43
N LEU A 104 -7.94 -6.77 23.28
CA LEU A 104 -6.85 -7.50 22.66
C LEU A 104 -5.64 -7.66 23.60
N LYS A 105 -5.40 -6.68 24.49
CA LYS A 105 -4.36 -6.80 25.52
C LYS A 105 -4.61 -7.99 26.44
N TYR A 106 -5.84 -8.15 26.90
CA TYR A 106 -6.21 -9.21 27.84
C TYR A 106 -6.26 -10.57 27.16
N PHE A 107 -6.65 -10.64 25.87
CA PHE A 107 -6.50 -11.88 25.10
C PHE A 107 -5.05 -12.36 25.04
N GLU A 108 -4.09 -11.46 24.89
CA GLU A 108 -2.67 -11.84 24.90
C GLU A 108 -2.20 -12.28 26.28
N GLU A 109 -2.65 -11.62 27.37
CA GLU A 109 -2.18 -11.88 28.74
C GLU A 109 -2.86 -13.09 29.38
N GLU A 110 -4.14 -13.34 29.13
CA GLU A 110 -4.99 -14.26 29.87
C GLU A 110 -5.54 -15.43 29.04
N MET A 111 -5.53 -15.32 27.69
CA MET A 111 -6.02 -16.35 26.78
C MET A 111 -5.18 -16.40 25.47
N PRO A 112 -3.84 -16.58 25.55
CA PRO A 112 -2.95 -16.53 24.39
C PRO A 112 -3.20 -17.67 23.39
N GLU A 113 -3.85 -18.76 23.78
CA GLU A 113 -4.27 -19.83 22.90
C GLU A 113 -5.34 -19.41 21.90
N MET A 114 -6.18 -18.41 22.26
CA MET A 114 -7.22 -17.90 21.37
C MET A 114 -6.63 -17.10 20.23
N ALA A 115 -6.87 -17.53 19.00
CA ALA A 115 -6.47 -16.77 17.83
C ALA A 115 -7.47 -15.61 17.59
N VAL A 116 -6.99 -14.38 17.64
CA VAL A 116 -7.80 -13.18 17.40
C VAL A 116 -7.16 -12.37 16.28
N CYS A 117 -7.90 -12.16 15.18
CA CYS A 117 -7.55 -11.22 14.13
C CYS A 117 -8.56 -10.08 14.11
N SER A 118 -8.08 -8.86 13.98
CA SER A 118 -8.91 -7.69 13.83
C SER A 118 -8.58 -6.94 12.55
N ALA A 119 -9.60 -6.34 11.94
CA ALA A 119 -9.44 -5.45 10.79
C ALA A 119 -10.03 -4.07 11.09
N GLY A 120 -9.41 -3.04 10.53
CA GLY A 120 -9.92 -1.70 10.55
C GLY A 120 -9.20 -0.81 9.55
N SER A 121 -9.95 0.08 8.91
CA SER A 121 -9.43 0.98 7.89
C SER A 121 -8.85 2.28 8.46
N LEU A 122 -9.36 2.73 9.61
CA LEU A 122 -9.03 4.02 10.23
C LEU A 122 -8.41 3.86 11.62
N LEU A 123 -7.79 2.72 11.90
CA LEU A 123 -7.20 2.43 13.22
C LEU A 123 -6.13 3.45 13.64
N GLY A 124 -5.43 4.07 12.69
CA GLY A 124 -4.48 5.15 12.97
C GLY A 124 -5.11 6.53 13.22
N VAL A 125 -6.39 6.71 12.87
CA VAL A 125 -7.08 8.01 12.90
C VAL A 125 -8.00 8.15 14.10
N HIS A 126 -8.71 7.07 14.47
CA HIS A 126 -9.77 7.07 15.47
C HIS A 126 -9.37 6.55 16.85
N LEU A 127 -8.08 6.48 17.14
CA LEU A 127 -7.64 6.23 18.51
C LEU A 127 -7.90 7.49 19.35
N GLY A 128 -9.16 7.66 19.79
CA GLY A 128 -9.54 8.60 20.85
C GLY A 128 -8.78 8.30 22.16
N PRO A 129 -9.21 8.80 23.32
CA PRO A 129 -8.53 8.60 24.62
C PRO A 129 -8.55 7.13 25.11
N VAL A 130 -8.67 6.17 24.19
CA VAL A 130 -8.71 4.74 24.48
C VAL A 130 -7.29 4.18 24.45
N SER A 131 -6.98 3.35 25.46
CA SER A 131 -5.69 2.67 25.56
C SER A 131 -5.47 1.72 24.38
N PHE A 132 -4.60 2.10 23.44
CA PHE A 132 -4.12 1.18 22.41
C PHE A 132 -3.29 0.07 23.07
N PRO A 133 -3.44 -1.20 22.68
CA PRO A 133 -2.73 -2.34 23.28
C PRO A 133 -1.24 -2.36 22.87
N VAL A 134 -0.46 -1.36 23.30
CA VAL A 134 0.96 -1.19 22.95
C VAL A 134 1.76 -2.41 23.40
N GLY A 135 2.52 -2.99 22.47
CA GLY A 135 3.35 -4.17 22.75
C GLY A 135 2.58 -5.49 22.89
N LYS A 136 1.24 -5.47 22.86
CA LYS A 136 0.36 -6.62 23.10
C LYS A 136 -0.35 -7.14 21.83
N VAL A 137 0.00 -6.59 20.68
CA VAL A 137 -0.56 -6.99 19.38
C VAL A 137 0.52 -7.07 18.32
N ASN A 138 0.31 -7.97 17.35
CA ASN A 138 1.03 -7.97 16.09
C ASN A 138 0.30 -7.09 15.07
N MET A 139 1.04 -6.46 14.18
CA MET A 139 0.45 -5.59 13.15
C MET A 139 0.92 -6.01 11.76
N LEU A 140 -0.03 -6.22 10.85
CA LEU A 140 0.22 -6.38 9.43
C LEU A 140 -0.44 -5.25 8.64
N SER A 141 0.21 -4.82 7.57
CA SER A 141 -0.34 -3.83 6.64
C SER A 141 -0.74 -4.51 5.34
N MET A 142 -1.94 -4.22 4.86
CA MET A 142 -2.46 -4.71 3.59
C MET A 142 -2.61 -3.55 2.61
N TYR A 143 -1.99 -3.72 1.47
CA TYR A 143 -1.98 -2.74 0.37
C TYR A 143 -2.90 -3.20 -0.77
N PRO A 144 -3.18 -2.40 -1.80
CA PRO A 144 -3.73 -2.87 -3.07
C PRO A 144 -2.93 -4.08 -3.61
N LEU A 145 -3.46 -4.82 -4.57
CA LEU A 145 -2.72 -5.92 -5.20
C LEU A 145 -1.42 -5.39 -5.80
N SER A 146 -0.31 -6.10 -5.55
CA SER A 146 0.94 -5.86 -6.30
C SER A 146 0.77 -6.29 -7.76
N PHE A 147 1.70 -5.88 -8.62
CA PHE A 147 1.68 -6.30 -10.02
C PHE A 147 1.68 -7.82 -10.18
N ARG A 148 2.45 -8.52 -9.34
CA ARG A 148 2.46 -9.99 -9.32
C ARG A 148 1.09 -10.59 -8.95
N GLU A 149 0.44 -10.05 -7.92
CA GLU A 149 -0.91 -10.47 -7.49
C GLU A 149 -1.97 -10.13 -8.55
N PHE A 150 -1.81 -9.02 -9.26
CA PHE A 150 -2.65 -8.65 -10.39
C PHE A 150 -2.54 -9.66 -11.54
N LEU A 151 -1.32 -10.03 -11.95
CA LEU A 151 -1.11 -11.05 -12.99
C LEU A 151 -1.82 -12.37 -12.64
N GLU A 152 -1.68 -12.82 -11.40
CA GLU A 152 -2.37 -14.03 -10.93
C GLU A 152 -3.90 -13.86 -10.95
N ALA A 153 -4.40 -12.69 -10.54
CA ALA A 153 -5.83 -12.41 -10.51
C ALA A 153 -6.49 -12.36 -11.90
N ILE A 154 -5.74 -11.95 -12.92
CA ILE A 154 -6.23 -11.91 -14.30
C ILE A 154 -5.96 -13.19 -15.11
N GLY A 155 -5.45 -14.26 -14.48
CA GLY A 155 -5.18 -15.55 -15.12
C GLY A 155 -3.88 -15.62 -15.92
N GLU A 156 -2.90 -14.77 -15.61
CA GLU A 156 -1.56 -14.76 -16.24
C GLU A 156 -0.51 -15.58 -15.44
N GLU A 157 -0.95 -16.70 -14.84
CA GLU A 157 -0.07 -17.54 -14.01
C GLU A 157 1.16 -18.05 -14.77
N LYS A 158 1.08 -18.20 -16.10
CA LYS A 158 2.21 -18.63 -16.95
C LYS A 158 3.37 -17.62 -16.93
N ALA A 159 3.11 -16.35 -16.65
CA ALA A 159 4.13 -15.31 -16.58
C ALA A 159 4.86 -15.25 -15.22
N LEU A 160 4.26 -15.81 -14.16
CA LEU A 160 4.79 -15.71 -12.78
C LEU A 160 6.17 -16.34 -12.60
N PRO A 161 6.48 -17.56 -13.11
CA PRO A 161 7.82 -18.12 -12.98
C PRO A 161 8.91 -17.21 -13.56
N TYR A 162 8.65 -16.61 -14.73
CA TYR A 162 9.60 -15.69 -15.36
C TYR A 162 9.81 -14.41 -14.52
N LEU A 163 8.76 -13.91 -13.88
CA LEU A 163 8.85 -12.76 -12.98
C LEU A 163 9.65 -13.10 -11.71
N ASP A 164 9.36 -14.27 -11.12
CA ASP A 164 9.95 -14.71 -9.86
C ASP A 164 11.45 -15.07 -10.02
N GLU A 165 11.85 -15.62 -11.17
CA GLU A 165 13.24 -16.04 -11.45
C GLU A 165 14.09 -14.94 -12.10
N ALA A 166 13.47 -13.89 -12.62
CA ALA A 166 14.17 -12.85 -13.42
C ALA A 166 15.37 -12.22 -12.71
N ILE A 167 15.26 -11.97 -11.40
CA ILE A 167 16.33 -11.34 -10.61
C ILE A 167 17.49 -12.31 -10.40
N SER A 168 17.21 -13.56 -10.05
CA SER A 168 18.25 -14.58 -9.82
C SER A 168 18.97 -14.96 -11.10
N LEU A 169 18.24 -15.09 -12.21
CA LEU A 169 18.78 -15.40 -13.53
C LEU A 169 19.41 -14.18 -14.22
N LYS A 170 19.14 -12.95 -13.73
CA LYS A 170 19.55 -11.67 -14.35
C LYS A 170 19.19 -11.58 -15.84
N LYS A 171 18.09 -12.24 -16.21
CA LYS A 171 17.69 -12.40 -17.63
C LYS A 171 16.20 -12.61 -17.78
N ILE A 172 15.63 -12.02 -18.81
CA ILE A 172 14.28 -12.30 -19.31
C ILE A 172 14.33 -12.28 -20.84
N SER A 173 13.58 -13.18 -21.50
CA SER A 173 13.53 -13.16 -22.97
C SER A 173 12.74 -11.94 -23.45
N GLU A 174 13.03 -11.43 -24.65
CA GLU A 174 12.36 -10.23 -25.19
C GLU A 174 10.85 -10.46 -25.32
N ILE A 175 10.44 -11.63 -25.79
CA ILE A 175 9.00 -11.99 -25.90
C ILE A 175 8.28 -11.89 -24.54
N VAL A 176 8.89 -12.39 -23.47
CA VAL A 176 8.32 -12.33 -22.11
C VAL A 176 8.36 -10.90 -21.59
N HIS A 177 9.43 -10.16 -21.87
CA HIS A 177 9.55 -8.76 -21.48
C HIS A 177 8.44 -7.90 -22.12
N GLU A 178 8.23 -8.01 -23.43
CA GLU A 178 7.15 -7.33 -24.15
C GLU A 178 5.79 -7.70 -23.60
N HIS A 179 5.55 -8.99 -23.37
CA HIS A 179 4.30 -9.47 -22.78
C HIS A 179 4.03 -8.86 -21.39
N LEU A 180 5.00 -8.92 -20.47
CA LEU A 180 4.89 -8.35 -19.14
C LEU A 180 4.73 -6.82 -19.16
N TRP A 181 5.39 -6.15 -20.13
CA TRP A 181 5.26 -4.71 -20.33
C TRP A 181 3.84 -4.31 -20.74
N GLU A 182 3.21 -5.07 -21.64
CA GLU A 182 1.80 -4.84 -22.00
C GLU A 182 0.86 -5.07 -20.79
N ARG A 183 1.11 -6.08 -19.94
CA ARG A 183 0.35 -6.31 -18.71
C ARG A 183 0.57 -5.21 -17.68
N LEU A 184 1.76 -4.61 -17.64
CA LEU A 184 2.03 -3.46 -16.78
C LEU A 184 1.18 -2.23 -17.18
N LYS A 185 0.97 -2.00 -18.48
CA LYS A 185 0.05 -0.94 -18.93
C LYS A 185 -1.38 -1.19 -18.46
N TRP A 186 -1.85 -2.43 -18.48
CA TRP A 186 -3.16 -2.78 -17.93
C TRP A 186 -3.23 -2.48 -16.44
N TYR A 187 -2.17 -2.84 -15.70
CA TYR A 187 -2.09 -2.54 -14.28
C TYR A 187 -2.07 -1.03 -14.00
N PHE A 188 -1.41 -0.23 -14.82
CA PHE A 188 -1.43 1.23 -14.69
C PHE A 188 -2.82 1.83 -14.83
N ILE A 189 -3.68 1.19 -15.62
CA ILE A 189 -5.08 1.61 -15.79
C ILE A 189 -5.95 1.06 -14.66
N THR A 190 -5.80 -0.23 -14.34
CA THR A 190 -6.67 -0.96 -13.40
C THR A 190 -6.31 -0.65 -11.95
N GLY A 191 -5.01 -0.54 -11.65
CA GLY A 191 -4.52 -0.52 -10.28
C GLY A 191 -4.63 -1.88 -9.60
N GLY A 192 -4.52 -1.88 -8.28
CA GLY A 192 -4.54 -3.08 -7.45
C GLY A 192 -5.75 -3.20 -6.52
N LEU A 193 -6.80 -2.39 -6.67
CA LEU A 193 -8.01 -2.53 -5.85
C LEU A 193 -8.80 -3.78 -6.28
N PRO A 194 -9.12 -4.71 -5.35
CA PRO A 194 -9.71 -6.01 -5.70
C PRO A 194 -10.98 -5.94 -6.55
N GLU A 195 -11.88 -5.00 -6.29
CA GLU A 195 -13.11 -4.81 -7.05
C GLU A 195 -12.82 -4.40 -8.50
N VAL A 196 -11.90 -3.47 -8.68
CA VAL A 196 -11.47 -3.00 -10.01
C VAL A 196 -10.79 -4.11 -10.80
N VAL A 197 -9.87 -4.85 -10.13
CA VAL A 197 -9.17 -6.00 -10.73
C VAL A 197 -10.15 -7.12 -11.08
N GLY A 198 -11.15 -7.38 -10.23
CA GLY A 198 -12.23 -8.35 -10.52
C GLY A 198 -13.03 -7.97 -11.76
N THR A 199 -13.49 -6.71 -11.82
CA THR A 199 -14.22 -6.17 -12.98
C THR A 199 -13.41 -6.30 -14.26
N PHE A 200 -12.10 -5.98 -14.21
CA PHE A 200 -11.21 -6.15 -15.36
C PHE A 200 -11.07 -7.62 -15.77
N ALA A 201 -10.81 -8.52 -14.82
CA ALA A 201 -10.60 -9.95 -15.08
C ALA A 201 -11.83 -10.59 -15.74
N GLU A 202 -13.04 -10.22 -15.32
CA GLU A 202 -14.30 -10.72 -15.87
C GLU A 202 -14.62 -10.20 -17.28
N THR A 203 -14.05 -9.06 -17.68
CA THR A 203 -14.44 -8.37 -18.93
C THR A 203 -13.29 -8.18 -19.91
N LYS A 204 -12.08 -8.60 -19.59
CA LYS A 204 -10.84 -8.37 -20.36
C LYS A 204 -10.85 -8.89 -21.80
N ASP A 205 -11.73 -9.85 -22.13
CA ASP A 205 -11.86 -10.37 -23.49
C ASP A 205 -12.35 -9.30 -24.47
N ASN A 206 -13.11 -8.32 -23.98
CA ASN A 206 -13.39 -7.08 -24.69
C ASN A 206 -12.71 -5.92 -23.98
N LEU A 207 -11.46 -5.64 -24.36
CA LEU A 207 -10.61 -4.66 -23.69
C LEU A 207 -11.25 -3.27 -23.60
N PHE A 208 -11.94 -2.82 -24.65
CA PHE A 208 -12.60 -1.50 -24.67
C PHE A 208 -13.69 -1.40 -23.58
N GLU A 209 -14.57 -2.38 -23.50
CA GLU A 209 -15.61 -2.42 -22.47
C GLU A 209 -15.02 -2.61 -21.06
N ALA A 210 -13.97 -3.43 -20.95
CA ALA A 210 -13.28 -3.63 -19.68
C ALA A 210 -12.72 -2.32 -19.11
N LEU A 211 -12.04 -1.55 -19.95
CA LEU A 211 -11.44 -0.27 -19.53
C LEU A 211 -12.50 0.78 -19.16
N LYS A 212 -13.62 0.80 -19.86
CA LYS A 212 -14.75 1.67 -19.53
C LYS A 212 -15.38 1.33 -18.17
N LYS A 213 -15.61 0.03 -17.93
CA LYS A 213 -16.13 -0.46 -16.64
C LYS A 213 -15.18 -0.20 -15.49
N VAL A 214 -13.88 -0.47 -15.69
CA VAL A 214 -12.82 -0.18 -14.71
C VAL A 214 -12.86 1.28 -14.28
N ARG A 215 -12.92 2.23 -15.23
CA ARG A 215 -12.98 3.64 -14.91
C ARG A 215 -14.27 4.03 -14.16
N ALA A 216 -15.40 3.42 -14.50
CA ALA A 216 -16.66 3.64 -13.78
C ALA A 216 -16.54 3.20 -12.32
N VAL A 217 -16.03 1.99 -12.05
CA VAL A 217 -15.81 1.48 -10.69
C VAL A 217 -14.83 2.35 -9.91
N GLN A 218 -13.73 2.79 -10.54
CA GLN A 218 -12.76 3.69 -9.89
C GLN A 218 -13.40 5.02 -9.48
N ASN A 219 -14.24 5.61 -10.33
CA ASN A 219 -14.95 6.84 -10.01
C ASN A 219 -15.94 6.66 -8.85
N GLU A 220 -16.66 5.53 -8.79
CA GLU A 220 -17.54 5.18 -7.67
C GLU A 220 -16.75 5.00 -6.37
N LEU A 221 -15.58 4.35 -6.43
CA LEU A 221 -14.70 4.21 -5.26
C LEU A 221 -14.18 5.55 -4.76
N ILE A 222 -13.80 6.48 -5.66
CA ILE A 222 -13.40 7.84 -5.29
C ILE A 222 -14.53 8.55 -4.53
N LEU A 223 -15.77 8.48 -5.02
CA LEU A 223 -16.94 9.05 -4.33
C LEU A 223 -17.14 8.41 -2.94
N THR A 224 -16.94 7.10 -2.85
CA THR A 224 -17.02 6.38 -1.56
C THR A 224 -15.95 6.83 -0.58
N TYR A 225 -14.70 7.02 -1.02
CA TYR A 225 -13.63 7.56 -0.17
C TYR A 225 -13.95 8.98 0.31
N LEU A 226 -14.50 9.84 -0.56
CA LEU A 226 -14.92 11.21 -0.18
C LEU A 226 -16.04 11.21 0.85
N ALA A 227 -17.02 10.32 0.70
CA ALA A 227 -18.08 10.15 1.69
C ALA A 227 -17.54 9.67 3.05
N ASP A 228 -16.56 8.78 3.02
CA ASP A 228 -15.86 8.29 4.22
C ASP A 228 -15.07 9.38 4.93
N MET A 229 -14.33 10.20 4.18
CA MET A 229 -13.66 11.38 4.71
C MET A 229 -14.65 12.31 5.42
N ALA A 230 -15.83 12.56 4.81
CA ALA A 230 -16.87 13.41 5.40
C ALA A 230 -17.44 12.83 6.71
N LYS A 231 -17.66 11.51 6.75
CA LYS A 231 -18.18 10.80 7.94
C LYS A 231 -17.23 10.91 9.13
N HIS A 232 -15.92 10.78 8.89
CA HIS A 232 -14.94 10.56 9.95
C HIS A 232 -14.08 11.79 10.30
N SER A 233 -14.05 12.86 9.51
CA SER A 233 -13.24 14.06 9.79
C SER A 233 -14.04 15.31 10.07
N GLY A 234 -15.38 15.27 9.88
CA GLY A 234 -16.24 16.44 9.91
C GLY A 234 -16.16 17.28 8.63
N LYS A 235 -17.21 18.08 8.37
CA LYS A 235 -17.39 18.76 7.07
C LYS A 235 -16.21 19.63 6.61
N VAL A 236 -15.64 20.43 7.49
CA VAL A 236 -14.54 21.37 7.13
C VAL A 236 -13.27 20.59 6.79
N ASN A 237 -12.90 19.62 7.61
CA ASN A 237 -11.72 18.79 7.36
C ASN A 237 -11.89 17.93 6.10
N ALA A 238 -13.09 17.41 5.86
CA ALA A 238 -13.39 16.64 4.64
C ALA A 238 -13.12 17.43 3.36
N MET A 239 -13.46 18.74 3.34
CA MET A 239 -13.15 19.60 2.19
C MET A 239 -11.63 19.78 2.00
N HIS A 240 -10.86 19.88 3.08
CA HIS A 240 -9.41 19.98 3.00
C HIS A 240 -8.79 18.66 2.55
N LEU A 241 -9.30 17.52 3.03
CA LEU A 241 -8.87 16.18 2.64
C LEU A 241 -9.12 15.94 1.14
N ASP A 242 -10.33 16.25 0.64
CA ASP A 242 -10.68 16.13 -0.77
C ASP A 242 -9.75 17.00 -1.65
N ARG A 243 -9.60 18.29 -1.31
CA ARG A 243 -8.75 19.21 -2.07
C ARG A 243 -7.29 18.77 -2.08
N LEU A 244 -6.75 18.37 -0.92
CA LEU A 244 -5.36 17.91 -0.85
C LEU A 244 -5.16 16.62 -1.64
N TRP A 245 -6.09 15.67 -1.55
CA TRP A 245 -5.99 14.40 -2.28
C TRP A 245 -6.02 14.61 -3.79
N LYS A 246 -6.89 15.49 -4.28
CA LYS A 246 -6.94 15.90 -5.71
C LYS A 246 -5.74 16.74 -6.15
N ALA A 247 -5.14 17.53 -5.24
CA ALA A 247 -3.96 18.33 -5.55
C ALA A 247 -2.71 17.47 -5.82
N ILE A 248 -2.66 16.20 -5.36
CA ILE A 248 -1.51 15.31 -5.59
C ILE A 248 -1.28 15.09 -7.09
N PRO A 249 -2.23 14.53 -7.88
CA PRO A 249 -2.02 14.38 -9.32
C PRO A 249 -1.83 15.71 -10.05
N GLU A 250 -2.49 16.79 -9.61
CA GLU A 250 -2.31 18.10 -10.23
C GLU A 250 -0.89 18.65 -10.07
N GLN A 251 -0.28 18.51 -8.90
CA GLN A 251 1.10 18.93 -8.68
C GLN A 251 2.09 18.06 -9.44
N LEU A 252 1.83 16.77 -9.50
CA LEU A 252 2.61 15.84 -10.29
C LEU A 252 2.59 16.23 -11.78
N GLY A 253 1.43 16.61 -12.33
CA GLY A 253 1.28 17.02 -13.73
C GLY A 253 1.96 18.34 -14.12
N LYS A 254 2.22 19.24 -13.16
CA LYS A 254 2.83 20.56 -13.42
C LYS A 254 4.33 20.50 -13.69
N SER A 255 5.00 19.42 -13.36
CA SER A 255 6.45 19.28 -13.57
C SER A 255 6.78 18.87 -15.00
N GLN A 256 7.50 19.70 -15.72
CA GLN A 256 7.80 19.51 -17.15
C GLN A 256 8.78 18.35 -17.42
N ASP A 257 9.59 17.97 -16.45
CA ASP A 257 10.59 16.91 -16.57
C ASP A 257 10.06 15.51 -16.24
N GLY A 258 8.77 15.42 -15.86
CA GLY A 258 8.10 14.14 -15.57
C GLY A 258 8.55 13.45 -14.28
N SER A 259 9.33 14.11 -13.41
CA SER A 259 9.71 13.59 -12.10
C SER A 259 8.81 14.14 -10.98
N ALA A 260 8.51 13.32 -9.97
CA ALA A 260 7.77 13.78 -8.80
C ALA A 260 8.67 14.70 -7.95
N LYS A 261 8.27 15.95 -7.81
CA LYS A 261 9.00 16.94 -6.99
C LYS A 261 8.50 16.96 -5.56
N LYS A 262 9.26 17.61 -4.70
CA LYS A 262 8.84 17.95 -3.35
C LYS A 262 7.43 18.54 -3.37
N PHE A 263 6.55 18.03 -2.49
CA PHE A 263 5.18 18.51 -2.38
C PHE A 263 5.18 19.99 -1.95
N THR A 264 4.42 20.81 -2.67
CA THR A 264 4.30 22.24 -2.45
C THR A 264 3.00 22.53 -1.72
N PHE A 265 3.08 23.10 -0.52
CA PHE A 265 1.92 23.44 0.31
C PHE A 265 1.15 24.66 -0.24
N LYS A 266 1.87 25.58 -0.89
CA LYS A 266 1.26 26.73 -1.54
C LYS A 266 0.31 26.27 -2.65
N ASP A 267 -0.92 26.76 -2.58
CA ASP A 267 -1.98 26.46 -3.55
C ASP A 267 -2.49 25.00 -3.59
N ALA A 268 -1.98 24.11 -2.71
CA ALA A 268 -2.52 22.77 -2.57
C ALA A 268 -3.96 22.77 -2.00
N VAL A 269 -4.21 23.68 -1.07
CA VAL A 269 -5.56 24.00 -0.58
C VAL A 269 -5.69 25.52 -0.58
N ALA A 270 -6.73 26.05 -1.24
CA ALA A 270 -6.93 27.48 -1.37
C ALA A 270 -6.88 28.20 -0.01
N GLY A 271 -6.04 29.22 0.10
CA GLY A 271 -5.86 30.01 1.33
C GLY A 271 -4.96 29.35 2.39
N VAL A 272 -4.38 28.18 2.13
CA VAL A 272 -3.49 27.48 3.06
C VAL A 272 -2.11 27.29 2.42
N ASN A 273 -1.11 27.99 2.96
CA ASN A 273 0.24 28.04 2.37
C ASN A 273 1.34 27.47 3.29
N ARG A 274 0.96 26.90 4.44
CA ARG A 274 1.92 26.44 5.45
C ARG A 274 1.66 25.00 5.84
N TYR A 275 2.75 24.24 6.06
CA TYR A 275 2.71 22.85 6.47
C TYR A 275 1.89 22.61 7.74
N ASP A 276 2.10 23.42 8.79
CA ASP A 276 1.41 23.31 10.08
C ASP A 276 -0.13 23.29 9.96
N ARG A 277 -0.66 23.95 8.93
CA ARG A 277 -2.10 23.95 8.64
C ARG A 277 -2.59 22.73 7.91
N LEU A 278 -1.73 22.03 7.18
CA LEU A 278 -2.05 20.84 6.41
C LEU A 278 -1.54 19.53 7.04
N ALA A 279 -0.67 19.62 8.05
CA ALA A 279 -0.08 18.45 8.70
C ALA A 279 -1.13 17.42 9.14
N GLY A 280 -2.16 17.86 9.86
CA GLY A 280 -3.25 16.97 10.29
C GLY A 280 -4.04 16.33 9.14
N VAL A 281 -4.18 17.03 8.01
CA VAL A 281 -4.86 16.52 6.81
C VAL A 281 -3.99 15.47 6.11
N ILE A 282 -2.69 15.74 5.99
CA ILE A 282 -1.71 14.82 5.42
C ILE A 282 -1.61 13.55 6.27
N ASP A 283 -1.46 13.73 7.59
CA ASP A 283 -1.39 12.61 8.55
C ASP A 283 -2.66 11.75 8.51
N TRP A 284 -3.81 12.37 8.36
CA TRP A 284 -5.07 11.63 8.22
C TRP A 284 -5.08 10.77 6.96
N LEU A 285 -4.74 11.33 5.79
CA LEU A 285 -4.69 10.61 4.51
C LEU A 285 -3.64 9.48 4.54
N GLU A 286 -2.47 9.72 5.14
CA GLU A 286 -1.42 8.73 5.32
C GLU A 286 -1.88 7.58 6.22
N LYS A 287 -2.49 7.88 7.38
CA LYS A 287 -3.02 6.89 8.32
C LYS A 287 -4.22 6.13 7.78
N ALA A 288 -5.05 6.77 6.95
CA ALA A 288 -6.14 6.12 6.21
C ALA A 288 -5.61 5.22 5.07
N GLY A 289 -4.32 5.32 4.73
CA GLY A 289 -3.68 4.55 3.67
C GLY A 289 -4.02 5.04 2.27
N LEU A 290 -4.48 6.28 2.10
CA LEU A 290 -4.89 6.85 0.81
C LEU A 290 -3.77 7.56 0.06
N ILE A 291 -2.65 7.82 0.74
CA ILE A 291 -1.44 8.40 0.17
C ILE A 291 -0.21 7.66 0.63
N ILE A 292 0.85 7.76 -0.17
CA ILE A 292 2.19 7.29 0.14
C ILE A 292 3.08 8.51 0.30
N LYS A 293 3.70 8.65 1.48
CA LYS A 293 4.62 9.73 1.79
C LYS A 293 6.05 9.23 1.69
N VAL A 294 6.86 9.90 0.88
CA VAL A 294 8.28 9.63 0.67
C VAL A 294 9.10 10.80 1.22
N LEU A 295 9.81 10.57 2.32
CA LEU A 295 10.60 11.62 2.96
C LEU A 295 11.85 11.93 2.14
N ILE A 296 12.13 13.22 1.93
CA ILE A 296 13.33 13.66 1.23
C ILE A 296 14.44 13.86 2.24
N VAL A 297 15.56 13.16 2.06
CA VAL A 297 16.76 13.29 2.87
C VAL A 297 17.83 14.11 2.12
N ASN A 298 18.63 14.84 2.86
CA ASN A 298 19.75 15.65 2.33
C ASN A 298 21.11 14.93 2.43
N SER A 299 21.11 13.66 2.84
CA SER A 299 22.31 12.82 2.92
C SER A 299 21.96 11.36 2.63
N GLY A 300 22.85 10.65 1.91
CA GLY A 300 22.77 9.20 1.69
C GLY A 300 23.32 8.37 2.86
N LYS A 301 23.59 8.96 4.03
CA LYS A 301 24.08 8.26 5.23
C LYS A 301 22.90 7.68 6.01
N LEU A 302 23.17 6.59 6.73
CA LEU A 302 22.22 5.96 7.64
C LEU A 302 22.37 6.51 9.09
N PRO A 303 21.31 6.50 9.89
CA PRO A 303 19.91 6.20 9.49
C PRO A 303 19.30 7.36 8.71
N PHE A 304 18.54 7.08 7.67
CA PHE A 304 17.92 8.12 6.82
C PHE A 304 17.07 9.12 7.59
N SER A 305 16.37 8.64 8.64
CA SER A 305 15.53 9.50 9.49
C SER A 305 16.28 10.67 10.13
N ALA A 306 17.59 10.53 10.37
CA ALA A 306 18.41 11.60 10.92
C ALA A 306 18.63 12.79 9.93
N TYR A 307 18.42 12.54 8.65
CA TYR A 307 18.67 13.50 7.57
C TYR A 307 17.38 13.94 6.86
N SER A 308 16.23 13.56 7.38
CA SER A 308 14.91 13.98 6.88
C SER A 308 14.37 15.17 7.66
N LYS A 309 13.47 15.92 7.02
CA LYS A 309 12.64 16.95 7.66
C LYS A 309 11.19 16.57 7.47
N GLU A 310 10.39 16.71 8.52
CA GLU A 310 8.97 16.34 8.52
C GLU A 310 8.16 17.03 7.42
N ASN A 311 8.51 18.26 7.08
CA ASN A 311 7.86 19.08 6.06
C ASN A 311 8.50 18.99 4.67
N THR A 312 9.33 17.96 4.43
CA THR A 312 10.07 17.83 3.16
C THR A 312 9.89 16.41 2.63
N PHE A 313 8.93 16.23 1.71
CA PHE A 313 8.52 14.93 1.19
C PHE A 313 7.89 15.05 -0.20
N LYS A 314 7.77 13.91 -0.88
CA LYS A 314 6.91 13.69 -2.04
C LYS A 314 5.63 12.99 -1.57
N LEU A 315 4.52 13.21 -2.27
CA LEU A 315 3.27 12.50 -2.06
C LEU A 315 2.87 11.75 -3.33
N PHE A 316 2.49 10.49 -3.15
CA PHE A 316 1.94 9.63 -4.20
C PHE A 316 0.56 9.12 -3.80
N CYS A 317 -0.22 8.71 -4.78
CA CYS A 317 -1.47 8.02 -4.54
C CYS A 317 -1.20 6.58 -4.08
N PHE A 318 -2.03 6.05 -3.20
CA PHE A 318 -1.88 4.69 -2.68
C PHE A 318 -2.11 3.59 -3.71
N ASP A 319 -2.81 3.93 -4.81
CA ASP A 319 -3.11 3.03 -5.91
C ASP A 319 -2.98 3.75 -7.26
N ILE A 320 -2.28 3.10 -8.20
CA ILE A 320 -1.95 3.69 -9.50
C ILE A 320 -3.20 3.87 -10.38
N GLY A 321 -4.20 2.99 -10.28
CA GLY A 321 -5.46 3.10 -11.02
C GLY A 321 -6.30 4.27 -10.52
N ILE A 322 -6.33 4.48 -9.21
CA ILE A 322 -6.99 5.66 -8.59
C ILE A 322 -6.24 6.95 -8.98
N LEU A 323 -4.91 6.93 -9.07
CA LEU A 323 -4.14 8.07 -9.59
C LEU A 323 -4.61 8.44 -11.00
N GLY A 324 -4.78 7.45 -11.89
CA GLY A 324 -5.27 7.65 -13.25
C GLY A 324 -6.67 8.27 -13.28
N ALA A 325 -7.57 7.79 -12.42
CA ALA A 325 -8.93 8.32 -12.33
C ALA A 325 -8.96 9.76 -11.79
N LEU A 326 -8.20 10.05 -10.73
CA LEU A 326 -8.07 11.41 -10.16
C LEU A 326 -7.42 12.40 -11.13
N SER A 327 -6.53 11.91 -12.01
CA SER A 327 -5.88 12.72 -13.06
C SER A 327 -6.78 12.98 -14.27
N ASN A 328 -7.97 12.38 -14.33
CA ASN A 328 -8.87 12.39 -15.50
C ASN A 328 -8.18 11.90 -16.79
N LEU A 329 -7.18 11.00 -16.67
CA LEU A 329 -6.51 10.40 -17.82
C LEU A 329 -7.38 9.30 -18.41
N GLU A 330 -7.61 9.38 -19.72
CA GLU A 330 -8.33 8.33 -20.42
C GLU A 330 -7.49 7.03 -20.48
N PRO A 331 -8.09 5.85 -20.26
CA PRO A 331 -7.39 4.57 -20.34
C PRO A 331 -6.63 4.38 -21.67
N ARG A 332 -7.17 4.90 -22.77
CA ARG A 332 -6.55 4.84 -24.11
C ARG A 332 -5.21 5.58 -24.13
N GLU A 333 -5.09 6.74 -23.49
CA GLU A 333 -3.85 7.52 -23.43
C GLU A 333 -2.75 6.73 -22.71
N ILE A 334 -3.12 6.03 -21.63
CA ILE A 334 -2.18 5.18 -20.89
C ILE A 334 -1.72 3.98 -21.74
N LEU A 335 -2.64 3.30 -22.44
CA LEU A 335 -2.29 2.20 -23.35
C LEU A 335 -1.33 2.61 -24.45
N LEU A 336 -1.59 3.76 -25.07
CA LEU A 336 -0.75 4.31 -26.14
C LEU A 336 0.52 4.97 -25.62
N GLN A 337 0.66 5.06 -24.29
CA GLN A 337 1.73 5.82 -23.64
C GLN A 337 1.80 7.28 -24.11
N ASP A 338 0.65 7.90 -24.36
CA ASP A 338 0.54 9.29 -24.84
C ASP A 338 -0.08 10.19 -23.76
N TYR A 339 0.53 10.20 -22.56
CA TYR A 339 0.10 11.00 -21.42
C TYR A 339 1.20 11.94 -20.90
N GLY A 340 2.10 12.34 -21.79
CA GLY A 340 3.07 13.42 -21.59
C GLY A 340 3.95 13.24 -20.35
N SER A 341 4.05 14.27 -19.51
CA SER A 341 4.84 14.27 -18.27
C SER A 341 4.31 13.30 -17.20
N TYR A 342 3.04 12.91 -17.26
CA TYR A 342 2.47 11.93 -16.33
C TYR A 342 3.15 10.55 -16.39
N LYS A 343 3.81 10.18 -17.49
CA LYS A 343 4.56 8.90 -17.60
C LYS A 343 5.55 8.71 -16.44
N GLY A 344 6.31 9.74 -16.11
CA GLY A 344 7.29 9.69 -15.03
C GLY A 344 6.63 9.45 -13.68
N TYR A 345 5.55 10.15 -13.39
CA TYR A 345 4.83 10.02 -12.13
C TYR A 345 4.16 8.68 -11.93
N PHE A 346 3.57 8.13 -13.01
CA PHE A 346 3.02 6.79 -12.97
C PHE A 346 4.10 5.77 -12.64
N ALA A 347 5.29 5.91 -13.25
CA ALA A 347 6.42 5.03 -12.96
C ALA A 347 6.88 5.16 -11.50
N GLU A 348 7.06 6.39 -10.99
CA GLU A 348 7.47 6.61 -9.60
C GLU A 348 6.39 6.17 -8.61
N ASN A 349 5.10 6.47 -8.87
CA ASN A 349 3.99 6.04 -8.01
C ASN A 349 3.88 4.51 -7.97
N PHE A 350 4.04 3.85 -9.11
CA PHE A 350 4.05 2.40 -9.21
C PHE A 350 5.20 1.80 -8.37
N VAL A 351 6.41 2.32 -8.51
CA VAL A 351 7.56 1.86 -7.71
C VAL A 351 7.31 2.07 -6.21
N ALA A 352 6.79 3.24 -5.79
CA ALA A 352 6.44 3.49 -4.40
C ALA A 352 5.42 2.47 -3.86
N GLN A 353 4.38 2.17 -4.64
CA GLN A 353 3.35 1.17 -4.29
C GLN A 353 3.95 -0.24 -4.18
N GLU A 354 4.76 -0.67 -5.15
CA GLU A 354 5.42 -1.97 -5.14
C GLU A 354 6.38 -2.13 -3.96
N LEU A 355 7.17 -1.11 -3.63
CA LEU A 355 8.07 -1.12 -2.48
C LEU A 355 7.30 -1.38 -1.17
N LEU A 356 6.14 -0.72 -0.96
CA LEU A 356 5.30 -0.95 0.21
C LEU A 356 4.68 -2.35 0.21
N CYS A 357 4.19 -2.82 -0.95
CA CYS A 357 3.62 -4.17 -1.09
C CYS A 357 4.65 -5.27 -0.75
N HIS A 358 5.94 -4.99 -0.95
CA HIS A 358 7.03 -5.93 -0.70
C HIS A 358 7.75 -5.70 0.64
N GLY A 359 7.14 -4.94 1.56
CA GLY A 359 7.53 -4.88 2.95
C GLY A 359 8.38 -3.68 3.37
N GLN A 360 8.67 -2.76 2.46
CA GLN A 360 9.28 -1.49 2.86
C GLN A 360 8.31 -0.69 3.72
N LYS A 361 8.77 -0.25 4.91
CA LYS A 361 7.90 0.45 5.88
C LYS A 361 7.92 1.95 5.69
N ASN A 362 9.09 2.50 5.40
CA ASN A 362 9.32 3.92 5.20
C ASN A 362 10.04 4.12 3.88
N LEU A 363 9.57 5.02 3.07
CA LEU A 363 10.20 5.36 1.80
C LEU A 363 10.96 6.68 1.92
N TYR A 364 12.15 6.70 1.34
CA TYR A 364 13.03 7.85 1.32
C TYR A 364 13.45 8.16 -0.11
N SER A 365 13.63 9.44 -0.41
CA SER A 365 14.23 10.00 -1.61
C SER A 365 15.43 10.83 -1.20
N TRP A 366 16.42 10.97 -2.04
CA TRP A 366 17.57 11.84 -1.74
C TRP A 366 17.60 13.04 -2.67
N GLN A 367 17.85 14.21 -2.09
CA GLN A 367 18.05 15.43 -2.84
C GLN A 367 19.19 16.24 -2.23
N GLU A 368 20.17 16.61 -3.05
CA GLU A 368 21.29 17.48 -2.65
C GLU A 368 21.67 18.39 -3.83
N ASN A 369 21.63 19.69 -3.61
CA ASN A 369 21.75 20.69 -4.65
C ASN A 369 20.73 20.46 -5.79
N THR A 370 21.21 20.14 -7.00
CA THR A 370 20.41 19.84 -8.19
C THR A 370 20.31 18.34 -8.49
N ALA A 371 20.99 17.50 -7.70
CA ALA A 371 20.94 16.04 -7.87
C ALA A 371 19.81 15.46 -7.01
N GLU A 372 19.07 14.52 -7.59
CA GLU A 372 17.93 13.83 -6.96
C GLU A 372 17.92 12.37 -7.35
N VAL A 373 17.59 11.50 -6.37
CA VAL A 373 17.38 10.08 -6.57
C VAL A 373 15.98 9.74 -6.02
N GLU A 374 15.18 9.07 -6.82
CA GLU A 374 13.75 8.88 -6.53
C GLU A 374 13.51 8.07 -5.27
N PHE A 375 14.28 6.99 -5.03
CA PHE A 375 14.17 6.21 -3.80
C PHE A 375 15.54 5.81 -3.26
N LEU A 376 15.60 5.68 -1.93
CA LEU A 376 16.72 5.08 -1.21
C LEU A 376 16.21 3.87 -0.43
N LEU A 377 16.89 2.75 -0.58
CA LEU A 377 16.71 1.57 0.28
C LEU A 377 17.93 1.36 1.16
N GLN A 378 17.74 0.59 2.21
CA GLN A 378 18.83 0.13 3.07
C GLN A 378 19.02 -1.38 2.87
N GLU A 379 20.24 -1.78 2.52
CA GLU A 379 20.65 -3.16 2.37
C GLU A 379 22.01 -3.33 3.06
N ASP A 380 22.14 -4.29 3.98
CA ASP A 380 23.36 -4.59 4.73
C ASP A 380 24.08 -3.37 5.33
N GLY A 381 23.29 -2.44 5.87
CA GLY A 381 23.82 -1.20 6.47
C GLY A 381 24.32 -0.15 5.48
N LYS A 382 23.99 -0.29 4.20
CA LYS A 382 24.35 0.66 3.14
C LYS A 382 23.12 1.22 2.44
N ALA A 383 23.24 2.42 1.88
CA ALA A 383 22.20 3.05 1.10
C ALA A 383 22.27 2.59 -0.36
N ILE A 384 21.16 2.09 -0.89
CA ILE A 384 21.01 1.70 -2.30
C ILE A 384 20.15 2.75 -3.00
N PRO A 385 20.71 3.52 -3.94
CA PRO A 385 19.96 4.51 -4.69
C PRO A 385 19.21 3.86 -5.85
N ILE A 386 17.95 4.25 -6.01
CA ILE A 386 17.04 3.80 -7.07
C ILE A 386 16.60 5.00 -7.90
N GLU A 387 16.88 4.93 -9.17
CA GLU A 387 16.38 5.85 -10.20
C GLU A 387 15.19 5.23 -10.92
N VAL A 388 14.18 6.03 -11.24
CA VAL A 388 12.99 5.58 -11.98
C VAL A 388 12.88 6.34 -13.29
N LYS A 389 12.72 5.62 -14.41
CA LYS A 389 12.55 6.20 -15.75
C LYS A 389 11.33 5.57 -16.42
N SER A 390 10.45 6.40 -16.92
CA SER A 390 9.24 5.94 -17.63
C SER A 390 9.49 5.42 -19.04
N GLY A 391 10.65 5.73 -19.62
CA GLY A 391 11.00 5.40 -21.01
C GLY A 391 12.31 4.63 -21.14
N GLY A 392 12.80 4.52 -22.40
CA GLY A 392 14.03 3.84 -22.73
C GLY A 392 15.31 4.65 -22.48
N VAL A 393 15.23 5.93 -22.09
CA VAL A 393 16.41 6.76 -21.78
C VAL A 393 16.83 6.47 -20.33
N THR A 394 18.05 6.00 -20.16
CA THR A 394 18.58 5.54 -18.84
C THR A 394 19.81 6.33 -18.39
N HIS A 395 19.99 7.57 -18.87
CA HIS A 395 21.02 8.44 -18.33
C HIS A 395 20.62 8.90 -16.93
N ALA A 396 21.45 8.57 -15.94
CA ALA A 396 21.20 8.83 -14.54
C ALA A 396 22.40 9.55 -13.90
N ARG A 397 22.54 10.86 -14.22
CA ARG A 397 23.63 11.70 -13.70
C ARG A 397 23.59 11.77 -12.15
N SER A 398 22.40 11.86 -11.57
CA SER A 398 22.23 11.90 -10.12
C SER A 398 22.72 10.64 -9.43
N LEU A 399 22.48 9.45 -10.02
CA LEU A 399 23.04 8.20 -9.50
C LEU A 399 24.58 8.20 -9.49
N SER A 400 25.22 8.80 -10.52
CA SER A 400 26.67 8.90 -10.56
C SER A 400 27.19 9.84 -9.47
N ILE A 401 26.54 10.98 -9.24
CA ILE A 401 26.88 11.92 -8.17
C ILE A 401 26.72 11.21 -6.80
N PHE A 402 25.61 10.50 -6.59
CA PHE A 402 25.38 9.73 -5.36
C PHE A 402 26.46 8.69 -5.15
N ALA A 403 26.79 7.92 -6.20
CA ALA A 403 27.79 6.85 -6.14
C ALA A 403 29.20 7.36 -5.79
N THR A 404 29.60 8.49 -6.40
CA THR A 404 30.89 9.11 -6.11
C THR A 404 30.99 9.58 -4.63
N LYS A 405 29.87 10.02 -4.05
CA LYS A 405 29.86 10.58 -2.68
C LYS A 405 29.68 9.53 -1.60
N TYR A 406 28.82 8.53 -1.83
CA TYR A 406 28.37 7.58 -0.78
C TYR A 406 28.82 6.16 -1.00
N HIS A 407 29.44 5.83 -2.15
CA HIS A 407 30.01 4.53 -2.50
C HIS A 407 29.05 3.34 -2.22
N PRO A 408 27.81 3.35 -2.79
CA PRO A 408 26.88 2.25 -2.64
C PRO A 408 27.42 0.97 -3.26
N PRO A 409 27.06 -0.23 -2.75
CA PRO A 409 27.50 -1.49 -3.33
C PRO A 409 26.97 -1.66 -4.77
N HIS A 410 25.78 -1.17 -5.03
CA HIS A 410 25.18 -1.12 -6.37
C HIS A 410 24.16 0.02 -6.46
N ARG A 411 23.70 0.26 -7.66
CA ARG A 411 22.71 1.27 -8.02
C ARG A 411 21.67 0.64 -8.93
N VAL A 412 20.40 1.01 -8.75
CA VAL A 412 19.30 0.43 -9.50
C VAL A 412 18.65 1.47 -10.39
N ILE A 413 18.33 1.11 -11.62
CA ILE A 413 17.48 1.89 -12.53
C ILE A 413 16.29 1.02 -12.92
N PHE A 414 15.08 1.46 -12.60
CA PHE A 414 13.86 0.90 -13.16
C PHE A 414 13.46 1.68 -14.41
N SER A 415 13.18 0.99 -15.51
CA SER A 415 12.83 1.62 -16.79
C SER A 415 11.96 0.73 -17.68
N ALA A 416 11.67 1.19 -18.91
CA ALA A 416 11.01 0.38 -19.92
C ALA A 416 11.94 -0.65 -20.58
N LYS A 417 13.23 -0.65 -20.28
CA LYS A 417 14.19 -1.58 -20.88
C LYS A 417 14.20 -2.92 -20.16
N ASN A 418 14.53 -3.96 -20.93
CA ASN A 418 14.81 -5.30 -20.41
C ASN A 418 16.03 -5.31 -19.47
N ILE A 419 16.24 -6.38 -18.74
CA ILE A 419 17.30 -6.54 -17.73
C ILE A 419 18.68 -6.31 -18.34
N GLN A 420 19.48 -5.47 -17.70
CA GLN A 420 20.88 -5.24 -17.99
C GLN A 420 21.65 -5.07 -16.67
N VAL A 421 22.40 -6.08 -16.29
CA VAL A 421 23.21 -6.08 -15.07
C VAL A 421 24.68 -5.94 -15.44
N ASN A 422 25.33 -4.91 -14.89
CA ASN A 422 26.78 -4.73 -14.99
C ASN A 422 27.39 -4.76 -13.59
N GLU A 423 27.88 -5.92 -13.20
CA GLU A 423 28.45 -6.15 -11.86
C GLU A 423 29.74 -5.36 -11.62
N GLN A 424 30.57 -5.16 -12.66
CA GLN A 424 31.82 -4.42 -12.53
C GLN A 424 31.58 -2.94 -12.16
N SER A 425 30.58 -2.34 -12.75
CA SER A 425 30.20 -0.94 -12.44
C SER A 425 29.19 -0.82 -11.29
N GLY A 426 28.64 -1.94 -10.79
CA GLY A 426 27.57 -1.95 -9.82
C GLY A 426 26.30 -1.27 -10.30
N LEU A 427 26.01 -1.27 -11.59
CA LEU A 427 24.81 -0.65 -12.16
C LEU A 427 23.84 -1.71 -12.69
N PHE A 428 22.69 -1.82 -12.02
CA PHE A 428 21.65 -2.78 -12.33
C PHE A 428 20.46 -2.06 -12.95
N ARG A 429 20.05 -2.48 -14.13
CA ARG A 429 18.88 -1.98 -14.83
C ARG A 429 17.83 -3.06 -14.89
N TYR A 430 16.66 -2.76 -14.41
CA TYR A 430 15.51 -3.66 -14.39
C TYR A 430 14.31 -3.01 -15.07
N PRO A 431 13.45 -3.78 -15.73
CA PRO A 431 12.15 -3.28 -16.13
C PRO A 431 11.30 -2.90 -14.92
N LEU A 432 10.44 -1.89 -15.07
CA LEU A 432 9.58 -1.37 -14.00
C LEU A 432 8.80 -2.48 -13.29
N TYR A 433 8.29 -3.47 -14.01
CA TYR A 433 7.47 -4.55 -13.43
C TYR A 433 8.25 -5.46 -12.44
N LEU A 434 9.56 -5.31 -12.34
CA LEU A 434 10.38 -5.99 -11.34
C LEU A 434 10.65 -5.17 -10.07
N ALA A 435 10.03 -3.99 -9.92
CA ALA A 435 10.30 -3.11 -8.78
C ALA A 435 10.15 -3.82 -7.42
N GLY A 436 9.10 -4.63 -7.26
CA GLY A 436 8.89 -5.39 -6.04
C GLY A 436 9.86 -6.55 -5.82
N ALA A 437 10.28 -7.24 -6.89
CA ALA A 437 11.18 -8.39 -6.81
C ALA A 437 12.64 -8.00 -6.58
N ALA A 438 13.07 -6.88 -7.19
CA ALA A 438 14.46 -6.41 -7.14
C ALA A 438 14.85 -5.71 -5.82
N THR A 439 13.94 -5.62 -4.86
CA THR A 439 14.12 -4.88 -3.60
C THR A 439 13.87 -5.74 -2.36
N LYS A 440 13.91 -7.06 -2.55
CA LYS A 440 13.82 -8.07 -1.46
C LYS A 440 15.16 -8.34 -0.84
#